data_1d98e2ffa4160cd9a6e158d1c5b0defe
#
_entry.id   1d98e2ffa4160cd9a6e158d1c5b0defe
#
_cell.length_a   1.000
_cell.length_b   1.000
_cell.length_c   1.000
_cell.angle_alpha   90.00
_cell.angle_beta   90.00
_cell.angle_gamma   90.00
#
_symmetry.space_group_name_H-M   'P 1'
#
loop_
_entity.id
_entity.type
_entity.pdbx_description
1 polymer ?
#
loop_
_entity_poly.entity_id
_entity_poly.type
_entity_poly.pdbx_seq_one_letter_code
_entity_poly.pdbx_strand_id
1 'polypeptide(L)'
;MVKNFLQIINPYFQKKIFITLSMGFVSGIPLLLTITLLQAWLTDEGISKSTIGLFALVGLPYSLKFLWAPLFDGITLSKFGRRRSWMLVTQILLIITIIGLGMTDPAMNATNVAILAALVAFSSASQDIVIDAYRRESLSDKEQTLGASAYV
;
A
#
# COMPACT_ATOMS: atom_id res chain seq x y z
N MET A 1 9.07 37.58 -6.88
CA MET A 1 8.36 36.61 -6.04
C MET A 1 7.74 35.44 -6.86
N VAL A 2 6.96 35.72 -7.91
CA VAL A 2 6.32 34.71 -8.76
C VAL A 2 7.34 33.77 -9.49
N LYS A 3 8.45 34.30 -10.00
CA LYS A 3 9.51 33.47 -10.66
C LYS A 3 10.15 32.45 -9.71
N ASN A 4 10.37 32.81 -8.44
CA ASN A 4 10.92 31.88 -7.44
C ASN A 4 9.92 30.80 -7.07
N PHE A 5 8.62 31.14 -7.01
CA PHE A 5 7.55 30.19 -6.74
C PHE A 5 7.42 29.16 -7.87
N LEU A 6 7.45 29.60 -9.12
CA LEU A 6 7.41 28.69 -10.29
C LEU A 6 8.65 27.79 -10.39
N GLN A 7 9.83 28.25 -9.97
CA GLN A 7 11.04 27.44 -9.92
C GLN A 7 10.98 26.36 -8.83
N ILE A 8 10.25 26.59 -7.73
CA ILE A 8 10.04 25.63 -6.66
C ILE A 8 9.01 24.57 -7.08
N ILE A 9 7.97 24.96 -7.83
CA ILE A 9 6.88 24.05 -8.21
C ILE A 9 7.20 23.24 -9.47
N ASN A 10 7.98 23.79 -10.41
CA ASN A 10 8.29 23.15 -11.69
C ASN A 10 8.86 21.71 -11.57
N PRO A 11 9.74 21.38 -10.60
CA PRO A 11 10.20 20.01 -10.41
C PRO A 11 9.09 19.01 -10.07
N TYR A 12 8.03 19.43 -9.37
CA TYR A 12 6.91 18.58 -8.98
C TYR A 12 6.01 18.18 -10.17
N PHE A 13 6.03 18.95 -11.26
CA PHE A 13 5.32 18.62 -12.50
C PHE A 13 6.08 17.70 -13.44
N GLN A 14 7.28 17.24 -13.06
CA GLN A 14 7.97 16.24 -13.83
C GLN A 14 7.21 14.91 -13.78
N LYS A 15 7.06 14.26 -14.94
CA LYS A 15 6.31 13.00 -15.10
C LYS A 15 6.70 11.95 -14.05
N LYS A 16 7.99 11.84 -13.72
CA LYS A 16 8.50 10.86 -12.73
C LYS A 16 7.96 11.15 -11.32
N ILE A 17 7.96 12.42 -10.90
CA ILE A 17 7.50 12.83 -9.57
C ILE A 17 5.99 12.68 -9.48
N PHE A 18 5.25 13.03 -10.53
CA PHE A 18 3.81 12.80 -10.59
C PHE A 18 3.44 11.30 -10.48
N ILE A 19 4.19 10.42 -11.15
CA ILE A 19 4.02 8.98 -11.02
C ILE A 19 4.28 8.54 -9.57
N THR A 20 5.34 9.03 -8.95
CA THR A 20 5.69 8.69 -7.56
C THR A 20 4.59 9.14 -6.58
N LEU A 21 4.08 10.35 -6.75
CA LEU A 21 2.96 10.88 -5.95
C LEU A 21 1.69 10.03 -6.11
N SER A 22 1.36 9.67 -7.35
CA SER A 22 0.21 8.79 -7.63
C SER A 22 0.37 7.42 -6.98
N MET A 23 1.58 6.85 -7.02
CA MET A 23 1.88 5.58 -6.36
C MET A 23 1.77 5.68 -4.84
N GLY A 24 2.27 6.77 -4.23
CA GLY A 24 2.12 7.01 -2.79
C GLY A 24 0.66 7.12 -2.37
N PHE A 25 -0.14 7.87 -3.12
CA PHE A 25 -1.57 7.99 -2.86
C PHE A 25 -2.30 6.64 -2.95
N VAL A 26 -2.06 5.87 -4.01
CA VAL A 26 -2.69 4.56 -4.20
C VAL A 26 -2.26 3.56 -3.11
N SER A 27 -1.02 3.61 -2.67
CA SER A 27 -0.51 2.71 -1.62
C SER A 27 -1.09 3.02 -0.24
N GLY A 28 -1.45 4.28 0.03
CA GLY A 28 -2.09 4.68 1.29
C GLY A 28 -3.55 4.20 1.46
N ILE A 29 -4.29 4.00 0.36
CA ILE A 29 -5.70 3.62 0.41
C ILE A 29 -5.94 2.29 1.14
N PRO A 30 -5.24 1.18 0.85
CA PRO A 30 -5.45 -0.09 1.54
C PRO A 30 -5.07 -0.02 3.03
N LEU A 31 -4.10 0.82 3.39
CA LEU A 31 -3.72 1.05 4.78
C LEU A 31 -4.89 1.68 5.57
N LEU A 32 -5.51 2.73 5.03
CA LEU A 32 -6.69 3.36 5.63
C LEU A 32 -7.86 2.37 5.72
N LEU A 33 -8.05 1.53 4.70
CA LEU A 33 -9.08 0.51 4.69
C LEU A 33 -8.88 -0.50 5.82
N THR A 34 -7.69 -1.02 6.02
CA THR A 34 -7.42 -2.08 7.00
C THR A 34 -7.28 -1.57 8.43
N ILE A 35 -6.85 -0.33 8.65
CA ILE A 35 -6.63 0.21 10.00
C ILE A 35 -7.85 0.99 10.49
N THR A 36 -8.45 1.84 9.64
CA THR A 36 -9.50 2.76 10.09
C THR A 36 -10.89 2.29 9.67
N LEU A 37 -11.09 2.05 8.38
CA LEU A 37 -12.41 1.74 7.84
C LEU A 37 -12.91 0.38 8.31
N LEU A 38 -12.02 -0.61 8.40
CA LEU A 38 -12.35 -1.93 8.92
C LEU A 38 -12.86 -1.86 10.37
N GLN A 39 -12.21 -1.09 11.23
CA GLN A 39 -12.65 -0.94 12.63
C GLN A 39 -14.00 -0.23 12.74
N ALA A 40 -14.24 0.79 11.91
CA ALA A 40 -15.53 1.46 11.85
C ALA A 40 -16.64 0.48 11.42
N TRP A 41 -16.41 -0.27 10.34
CA TRP A 41 -17.34 -1.28 9.86
C TRP A 41 -17.67 -2.34 10.93
N LEU A 42 -16.66 -2.91 11.60
CA LEU A 42 -16.86 -3.87 12.68
C LEU A 42 -17.66 -3.27 13.86
N THR A 43 -17.47 -1.99 14.14
CA THR A 43 -18.21 -1.29 15.20
C THR A 43 -19.67 -1.10 14.80
N ASP A 44 -19.96 -0.73 13.57
CA ASP A 44 -21.31 -0.55 13.05
C ASP A 44 -22.09 -1.87 13.02
N GLU A 45 -21.40 -2.99 12.78
CA GLU A 45 -21.97 -4.35 12.85
C GLU A 45 -22.11 -4.89 14.28
N GLY A 46 -21.83 -4.08 15.30
CA GLY A 46 -22.02 -4.44 16.71
C GLY A 46 -21.01 -5.45 17.26
N ILE A 47 -19.88 -5.65 16.59
CA ILE A 47 -18.80 -6.55 17.02
C ILE A 47 -18.21 -6.03 18.34
N SER A 48 -17.92 -6.94 19.28
CA SER A 48 -17.40 -6.58 20.59
C SER A 48 -16.06 -5.85 20.51
N LYS A 49 -15.84 -4.86 21.38
CA LYS A 49 -14.59 -4.08 21.43
C LYS A 49 -13.36 -4.96 21.64
N SER A 50 -13.47 -6.08 22.37
CA SER A 50 -12.37 -7.04 22.55
C SER A 50 -12.01 -7.73 21.23
N THR A 51 -13.00 -8.12 20.43
CA THR A 51 -12.80 -8.71 19.11
C THR A 51 -12.17 -7.68 18.16
N ILE A 52 -12.68 -6.44 18.14
CA ILE A 52 -12.09 -5.35 17.34
C ILE A 52 -10.62 -5.11 17.72
N GLY A 53 -10.29 -5.20 19.02
CA GLY A 53 -8.91 -5.10 19.49
C GLY A 53 -7.99 -6.17 18.88
N LEU A 54 -8.48 -7.39 18.66
CA LEU A 54 -7.72 -8.45 18.00
C LEU A 54 -7.46 -8.15 16.52
N PHE A 55 -8.34 -7.41 15.86
CA PHE A 55 -8.13 -6.96 14.49
C PHE A 55 -6.95 -5.99 14.33
N ALA A 56 -6.40 -5.44 15.42
CA ALA A 56 -5.14 -4.70 15.37
C ALA A 56 -3.98 -5.56 14.82
N LEU A 57 -4.04 -6.89 15.03
CA LEU A 57 -3.06 -7.85 14.48
C LEU A 57 -3.05 -7.89 12.95
N VAL A 58 -4.14 -7.49 12.30
CA VAL A 58 -4.22 -7.35 10.84
C VAL A 58 -3.17 -6.36 10.31
N GLY A 59 -2.74 -5.40 11.13
CA GLY A 59 -1.67 -4.46 10.79
C GLY A 59 -0.24 -5.03 10.84
N LEU A 60 -0.02 -6.22 11.39
CA LEU A 60 1.30 -6.82 11.52
C LEU A 60 2.09 -6.92 10.21
N PRO A 61 1.49 -7.26 9.04
CA PRO A 61 2.23 -7.28 7.78
C PRO A 61 2.98 -5.98 7.46
N TYR A 62 2.42 -4.82 7.79
CA TYR A 62 3.11 -3.55 7.54
C TYR A 62 4.39 -3.39 8.36
N SER A 63 4.40 -3.89 9.60
CA SER A 63 5.58 -3.86 10.47
C SER A 63 6.61 -4.92 10.11
N LEU A 64 6.15 -6.09 9.64
CA LEU A 64 6.98 -7.25 9.35
C LEU A 64 7.42 -7.34 7.88
N LYS A 65 7.04 -6.38 7.02
CA LYS A 65 7.31 -6.42 5.58
C LYS A 65 8.79 -6.62 5.21
N PHE A 66 9.72 -6.27 6.11
CA PHE A 66 11.15 -6.47 5.91
C PHE A 66 11.55 -7.95 5.81
N LEU A 67 10.76 -8.87 6.41
CA LEU A 67 11.06 -10.30 6.40
C LEU A 67 10.99 -10.91 4.99
N TRP A 68 10.06 -10.44 4.16
CA TRP A 68 9.89 -10.96 2.79
C TRP A 68 10.32 -9.97 1.70
N ALA A 69 10.76 -8.77 2.06
CA ALA A 69 11.28 -7.79 1.10
C ALA A 69 12.40 -8.37 0.19
N PRO A 70 13.36 -9.20 0.68
CA PRO A 70 14.39 -9.79 -0.16
C PRO A 70 13.86 -10.66 -1.29
N LEU A 71 12.65 -11.26 -1.16
CA LEU A 71 12.05 -12.06 -2.23
C LEU A 71 11.75 -11.22 -3.48
N PHE A 72 11.29 -9.98 -3.29
CA PHE A 72 11.00 -9.05 -4.40
C PHE A 72 12.25 -8.51 -5.08
N ASP A 73 13.39 -8.58 -4.39
CA ASP A 73 14.70 -8.20 -4.93
C ASP A 73 15.38 -9.36 -5.67
N GLY A 74 15.19 -10.59 -5.20
CA GLY A 74 15.85 -11.77 -5.75
C GLY A 74 15.15 -12.39 -6.96
N ILE A 75 13.83 -12.24 -7.09
CA ILE A 75 13.05 -12.98 -8.10
C ILE A 75 12.57 -12.05 -9.21
N THR A 76 12.89 -12.40 -10.47
CA THR A 76 12.36 -11.73 -11.66
C THR A 76 11.29 -12.59 -12.30
N LEU A 77 10.03 -12.13 -12.27
CA LEU A 77 8.86 -12.91 -12.71
C LEU A 77 8.68 -12.91 -14.24
N SER A 78 9.05 -11.83 -14.93
CA SER A 78 8.82 -11.73 -16.38
C SER A 78 9.77 -10.76 -17.09
N LYS A 79 9.70 -10.80 -18.44
CA LYS A 79 10.49 -9.93 -19.35
C LYS A 79 10.10 -8.44 -19.28
N PHE A 80 8.98 -8.09 -18.62
CA PHE A 80 8.52 -6.70 -18.45
C PHE A 80 9.35 -5.90 -17.43
N GLY A 81 10.33 -6.56 -16.81
CA GLY A 81 11.17 -5.98 -15.76
C GLY A 81 10.70 -6.37 -14.35
N ARG A 82 11.68 -6.55 -13.45
CA ARG A 82 11.45 -7.06 -12.09
C ARG A 82 10.37 -6.28 -11.34
N ARG A 83 10.51 -4.96 -11.21
CA ARG A 83 9.59 -4.13 -10.42
C ARG A 83 8.18 -4.06 -10.99
N ARG A 84 8.06 -3.90 -12.32
CA ARG A 84 6.74 -3.81 -12.98
C ARG A 84 5.94 -5.10 -12.85
N SER A 85 6.61 -6.24 -12.97
CA SER A 85 5.95 -7.55 -12.83
C SER A 85 5.41 -7.77 -11.42
N TRP A 86 6.19 -7.45 -10.40
CA TRP A 86 5.75 -7.55 -9.02
C TRP A 86 4.64 -6.55 -8.69
N MET A 87 4.69 -5.31 -9.21
CA MET A 87 3.59 -4.35 -9.06
C MET A 87 2.27 -4.88 -9.60
N LEU A 88 2.29 -5.50 -10.79
CA LEU A 88 1.08 -6.11 -11.37
C LEU A 88 0.55 -7.25 -10.49
N VAL A 89 1.41 -8.15 -10.04
CA VAL A 89 1.01 -9.28 -9.17
C VAL A 89 0.39 -8.78 -7.87
N THR A 90 1.05 -7.86 -7.17
CA THR A 90 0.55 -7.32 -5.90
C THR A 90 -0.74 -6.53 -6.09
N GLN A 91 -0.89 -5.80 -7.21
CA GLN A 91 -2.11 -5.08 -7.54
C GLN A 91 -3.30 -6.02 -7.80
N ILE A 92 -3.09 -7.10 -8.56
CA ILE A 92 -4.13 -8.10 -8.81
C ILE A 92 -4.53 -8.78 -7.49
N LEU A 93 -3.55 -9.15 -6.66
CA LEU A 93 -3.82 -9.76 -5.37
C LEU A 93 -4.61 -8.82 -4.44
N LEU A 94 -4.27 -7.53 -4.42
CA LEU A 94 -5.02 -6.51 -3.69
C LEU A 94 -6.46 -6.42 -4.16
N ILE A 95 -6.71 -6.35 -5.47
CA ILE A 95 -8.06 -6.29 -6.02
C ILE A 95 -8.88 -7.50 -5.58
N ILE A 96 -8.33 -8.71 -5.71
CA ILE A 96 -9.02 -9.95 -5.33
C ILE A 96 -9.33 -9.97 -3.83
N THR A 97 -8.37 -9.61 -3.00
CA THR A 97 -8.53 -9.65 -1.53
C THR A 97 -9.48 -8.57 -1.03
N ILE A 98 -9.48 -7.36 -1.61
CA ILE A 98 -10.42 -6.30 -1.26
C ILE A 98 -11.85 -6.68 -1.68
N ILE A 99 -12.03 -7.21 -2.88
CA ILE A 99 -13.36 -7.69 -3.32
C ILE A 99 -13.82 -8.81 -2.39
N GLY A 100 -12.95 -9.78 -2.10
CA GLY A 100 -13.26 -10.87 -1.18
C GLY A 100 -13.68 -10.35 0.20
N LEU A 101 -12.95 -9.37 0.75
CA LEU A 101 -13.28 -8.74 2.02
C LEU A 101 -14.64 -8.05 1.99
N GLY A 102 -14.95 -7.30 0.92
CA GLY A 102 -16.22 -6.62 0.75
C GLY A 102 -17.43 -7.56 0.53
N MET A 103 -17.20 -8.82 0.20
CA MET A 103 -18.24 -9.85 0.07
C MET A 103 -18.49 -10.63 1.37
N THR A 104 -17.79 -10.32 2.45
CA THR A 104 -17.97 -10.97 3.76
C THR A 104 -18.90 -10.17 4.65
N ASP A 105 -19.49 -10.88 5.63
CA ASP A 105 -20.35 -10.31 6.67
C ASP A 105 -19.66 -10.54 8.03
N PRO A 106 -19.27 -9.47 8.74
CA PRO A 106 -18.61 -9.60 10.05
C PRO A 106 -19.49 -10.23 11.12
N ALA A 107 -20.81 -9.99 11.07
CA ALA A 107 -21.75 -10.53 12.02
C ALA A 107 -21.87 -12.06 11.88
N MET A 108 -21.77 -12.59 10.66
CA MET A 108 -21.85 -14.01 10.40
C MET A 108 -20.51 -14.72 10.60
N ASN A 109 -19.38 -14.10 10.19
CA ASN A 109 -18.07 -14.77 10.24
C ASN A 109 -16.90 -13.79 10.40
N ALA A 110 -16.69 -13.31 11.62
CA ALA A 110 -15.58 -12.40 11.94
C ALA A 110 -14.20 -13.00 11.62
N THR A 111 -14.04 -14.33 11.67
CA THR A 111 -12.77 -15.00 11.34
C THR A 111 -12.42 -14.86 9.88
N ASN A 112 -13.37 -15.04 8.95
CA ASN A 112 -13.13 -14.85 7.52
C ASN A 112 -12.78 -13.39 7.21
N VAL A 113 -13.45 -12.45 7.86
CA VAL A 113 -13.12 -11.02 7.75
C VAL A 113 -11.68 -10.76 8.19
N ALA A 114 -11.25 -11.33 9.32
CA ALA A 114 -9.88 -11.18 9.83
C ALA A 114 -8.84 -11.76 8.86
N ILE A 115 -9.09 -12.95 8.31
CA ILE A 115 -8.19 -13.59 7.33
C ILE A 115 -8.07 -12.73 6.06
N LEU A 116 -9.19 -12.30 5.49
CA LEU A 116 -9.19 -11.50 4.27
C LEU A 116 -8.57 -10.11 4.51
N ALA A 117 -8.85 -9.48 5.65
CA ALA A 117 -8.22 -8.23 6.03
C ALA A 117 -6.69 -8.38 6.19
N ALA A 118 -6.21 -9.48 6.78
CA ALA A 118 -4.79 -9.79 6.88
C ALA A 118 -4.15 -10.00 5.49
N LEU A 119 -4.87 -10.65 4.55
CA LEU A 119 -4.42 -10.80 3.16
C LEU A 119 -4.37 -9.47 2.42
N VAL A 120 -5.34 -8.56 2.65
CA VAL A 120 -5.28 -7.18 2.12
C VAL A 120 -4.06 -6.45 2.66
N ALA A 121 -3.82 -6.51 3.97
CA ALA A 121 -2.67 -5.88 4.61
C ALA A 121 -1.33 -6.44 4.09
N PHE A 122 -1.23 -7.77 3.93
CA PHE A 122 -0.06 -8.43 3.36
C PHE A 122 0.21 -8.01 1.91
N SER A 123 -0.84 -7.98 1.09
CA SER A 123 -0.76 -7.57 -0.32
C SER A 123 -0.35 -6.12 -0.45
N SER A 124 -0.92 -5.23 0.38
CA SER A 124 -0.60 -3.82 0.43
C SER A 124 0.84 -3.58 0.90
N ALA A 125 1.27 -4.22 2.01
CA ALA A 125 2.64 -4.13 2.50
C ALA A 125 3.66 -4.64 1.47
N SER A 126 3.30 -5.67 0.70
CA SER A 126 4.11 -6.19 -0.41
C SER A 126 4.18 -5.21 -1.57
N GLN A 127 3.08 -4.55 -1.90
CA GLN A 127 3.05 -3.50 -2.92
C GLN A 127 3.93 -2.31 -2.53
N ASP A 128 3.88 -1.88 -1.26
CA ASP A 128 4.75 -0.81 -0.73
C ASP A 128 6.23 -1.12 -0.95
N ILE A 129 6.69 -2.34 -0.65
CA ILE A 129 8.07 -2.76 -0.88
C ILE A 129 8.47 -2.52 -2.33
N VAL A 130 7.62 -2.95 -3.27
CA VAL A 130 7.90 -2.85 -4.71
C VAL A 130 7.89 -1.40 -5.19
N ILE A 131 6.94 -0.59 -4.71
CA ILE A 131 6.84 0.84 -5.02
C ILE A 131 8.06 1.60 -4.48
N ASP A 132 8.45 1.36 -3.23
CA ASP A 132 9.63 1.98 -2.62
C ASP A 132 10.91 1.65 -3.38
N ALA A 133 11.08 0.40 -3.80
CA ALA A 133 12.22 -0.02 -4.59
C ALA A 133 12.19 0.62 -5.98
N TYR A 134 11.03 0.67 -6.65
CA TYR A 134 10.87 1.35 -7.95
C TYR A 134 11.21 2.84 -7.84
N ARG A 135 10.75 3.52 -6.79
CA ARG A 135 11.06 4.93 -6.52
C ARG A 135 12.56 5.16 -6.41
N ARG A 136 13.26 4.35 -5.61
CA ARG A 136 14.73 4.46 -5.43
C ARG A 136 15.49 4.22 -6.73
N GLU A 137 15.06 3.27 -7.54
CA GLU A 137 15.70 2.95 -8.82
C GLU A 137 15.39 3.97 -9.93
N SER A 138 14.24 4.67 -9.85
CA SER A 138 13.76 5.56 -10.91
C SER A 138 14.14 7.03 -10.73
N LEU A 139 14.42 7.47 -9.50
CA LEU A 139 14.73 8.85 -9.17
C LEU A 139 16.24 9.03 -8.94
N SER A 140 16.80 10.12 -9.46
CA SER A 140 18.17 10.55 -9.12
C SER A 140 18.22 11.05 -7.65
N ASP A 141 19.42 11.15 -7.06
CA ASP A 141 19.59 11.56 -5.65
C ASP A 141 18.93 12.92 -5.34
N LYS A 142 18.98 13.86 -6.28
CA LYS A 142 18.31 15.17 -6.16
C LYS A 142 16.78 15.06 -6.23
N GLU A 143 16.28 14.16 -7.06
CA GLU A 143 14.84 13.91 -7.22
C GLU A 143 14.29 13.07 -6.06
N GLN A 144 15.12 12.29 -5.36
CA GLN A 144 14.69 11.47 -4.22
C GLN A 144 14.17 12.33 -3.06
N THR A 145 14.80 13.47 -2.79
CA THR A 145 14.32 14.39 -1.76
C THR A 145 12.93 14.96 -2.10
N LEU A 146 12.74 15.38 -3.37
CA LEU A 146 11.44 15.85 -3.86
C LEU A 146 10.42 14.71 -3.91
N GLY A 147 10.83 13.53 -4.36
CA GLY A 147 10.00 12.33 -4.40
C GLY A 147 9.57 11.88 -3.00
N ALA A 148 10.44 11.98 -1.99
CA ALA A 148 10.09 11.65 -0.61
C ALA A 148 9.03 12.59 -0.05
N SER A 149 9.16 13.91 -0.27
CA SER A 149 8.17 14.89 0.18
C SER A 149 6.82 14.80 -0.55
N ALA A 150 6.80 14.25 -1.77
CA ALA A 150 5.58 14.04 -2.54
C ALA A 150 4.88 12.71 -2.21
N TYR A 151 5.60 11.75 -1.58
CA TYR A 151 5.10 10.42 -1.25
C TYR A 151 4.44 10.36 0.15
N VAL A 152 4.88 11.22 1.08
CA VAL A 152 4.34 11.33 2.45
C VAL A 152 3.15 12.27 2.49
#